data_7ca6e63b3cb5ecc32fa3d2713bec3401
#
_entry.id   7ca6e63b3cb5ecc32fa3d2713bec3401
#
_cell.length_a   1.000
_cell.length_b   1.000
_cell.length_c   1.000
_cell.angle_alpha   90.00
_cell.angle_beta   90.00
_cell.angle_gamma   90.00
#
_symmetry.space_group_name_H-M   'P 1'
#
loop_
_entity.id
_entity.type
_entity.pdbx_description
1 polymer ?
#
loop_
_entity_poly.entity_id
_entity_poly.type
_entity_poly.pdbx_seq_one_letter_code
_entity_poly.pdbx_strand_id
1 'polypeptide(L)'
;ILFQQLFQYPKGPVNDILISMGVLTAPHNFAIDGFAAKCIVAFIQFWQWYGYTMIVLISGILGISPELFEAAEIDGASGFQQFMYVTLPNLKTIMLFTLVTSLIGGLNMFDIPRLFLNGGPNNATSTAALFIYDQAFSGSYMYNRASAASMIMFAIIAVLSAFVFFMLRDKDEAKLRKIIRQQEKAYKQQMKEKELMGGGK
;
A
#
# COMPACT_ATOMS: atom_id res chain seq x y z
N ILE A 1 20.07 -1.56 -11.63
CA ILE A 1 21.15 -1.14 -12.58
C ILE A 1 20.95 0.32 -12.99
N LEU A 2 19.80 0.71 -13.61
CA LEU A 2 19.58 2.09 -14.09
C LEU A 2 19.74 3.15 -12.98
N PHE A 3 19.10 2.96 -11.85
CA PHE A 3 19.22 3.90 -10.72
C PHE A 3 20.63 3.94 -10.11
N GLN A 4 21.40 2.84 -10.16
CA GLN A 4 22.81 2.86 -9.76
C GLN A 4 23.63 3.79 -10.66
N GLN A 5 23.38 3.77 -11.97
CA GLN A 5 24.05 4.65 -12.92
C GLN A 5 23.64 6.10 -12.73
N LEU A 6 22.35 6.39 -12.45
CA LEU A 6 21.87 7.75 -12.21
C LEU A 6 22.52 8.40 -10.99
N PHE A 7 22.74 7.64 -9.91
CA PHE A 7 23.34 8.11 -8.66
C PHE A 7 24.83 7.76 -8.51
N GLN A 8 25.50 7.42 -9.62
CA GLN A 8 26.90 7.03 -9.60
C GLN A 8 27.79 8.19 -9.19
N TYR A 9 28.79 7.91 -8.37
CA TYR A 9 29.85 8.86 -8.00
C TYR A 9 31.10 8.66 -8.85
N PRO A 10 31.82 9.71 -9.27
CA PRO A 10 31.45 11.14 -9.18
C PRO A 10 30.59 11.63 -10.33
N LYS A 11 30.47 10.91 -11.43
CA LYS A 11 29.89 11.35 -12.72
C LYS A 11 28.53 10.72 -13.00
N GLY A 12 27.60 10.78 -12.05
CA GLY A 12 26.22 10.37 -12.31
C GLY A 12 25.36 11.55 -12.75
N PRO A 13 24.37 11.34 -13.66
CA PRO A 13 23.49 12.40 -14.14
C PRO A 13 22.84 13.23 -13.03
N VAL A 14 22.54 12.63 -11.87
CA VAL A 14 21.97 13.36 -10.73
C VAL A 14 22.97 14.35 -10.15
N ASN A 15 24.23 13.99 -10.01
CA ASN A 15 25.27 14.91 -9.58
C ASN A 15 25.43 16.07 -10.56
N ASP A 16 25.46 15.78 -11.86
CA ASP A 16 25.62 16.82 -12.89
C ASP A 16 24.45 17.82 -12.88
N ILE A 17 23.21 17.33 -12.72
CA ILE A 17 22.02 18.16 -12.60
C ILE A 17 22.07 19.02 -11.33
N LEU A 18 22.37 18.44 -10.18
CA LEU A 18 22.40 19.17 -8.90
C LEU A 18 23.51 20.23 -8.87
N ILE A 19 24.65 19.97 -9.51
CA ILE A 19 25.74 20.95 -9.66
C ILE A 19 25.31 22.07 -10.63
N SER A 20 24.71 21.73 -11.77
CA SER A 20 24.24 22.73 -12.75
C SER A 20 23.16 23.64 -12.19
N MET A 21 22.31 23.13 -11.30
CA MET A 21 21.29 23.90 -10.57
C MET A 21 21.84 24.72 -9.40
N GLY A 22 23.13 24.59 -9.07
CA GLY A 22 23.77 25.27 -7.95
C GLY A 22 23.39 24.73 -6.57
N VAL A 23 22.74 23.56 -6.51
CA VAL A 23 22.38 22.89 -5.24
C VAL A 23 23.60 22.28 -4.59
N LEU A 24 24.52 21.74 -5.38
CA LEU A 24 25.78 21.17 -4.94
C LEU A 24 26.95 21.95 -5.56
N THR A 25 27.99 22.12 -4.77
CA THR A 25 29.27 22.73 -5.23
C THR A 25 30.28 21.71 -5.73
N ALA A 26 30.12 20.44 -5.31
CA ALA A 26 30.95 19.31 -5.69
C ALA A 26 30.10 18.03 -5.76
N PRO A 27 30.56 16.99 -6.50
CA PRO A 27 29.85 15.72 -6.57
C PRO A 27 29.64 15.10 -5.19
N HIS A 28 28.42 14.68 -4.88
CA HIS A 28 28.08 14.00 -3.63
C HIS A 28 28.07 12.47 -3.85
N ASN A 29 28.65 11.74 -2.91
CA ASN A 29 28.63 10.28 -2.94
C ASN A 29 27.43 9.74 -2.15
N PHE A 30 26.31 9.56 -2.85
CA PHE A 30 25.05 9.07 -2.28
C PHE A 30 25.18 7.65 -1.71
N ALA A 31 26.17 6.85 -2.17
CA ALA A 31 26.35 5.48 -1.72
C ALA A 31 27.01 5.36 -0.33
N ILE A 32 27.71 6.40 0.13
CA ILE A 32 28.34 6.44 1.46
C ILE A 32 27.47 7.14 2.50
N ASP A 33 26.57 8.01 2.08
CA ASP A 33 25.63 8.69 2.96
C ASP A 33 24.40 7.81 3.22
N GLY A 34 24.30 7.30 4.47
CA GLY A 34 23.19 6.41 4.87
C GLY A 34 21.82 7.06 4.82
N PHE A 35 21.72 8.38 5.02
CA PHE A 35 20.44 9.08 4.91
C PHE A 35 20.04 9.27 3.45
N ALA A 36 20.95 9.75 2.61
CA ALA A 36 20.72 9.87 1.18
C ALA A 36 20.36 8.53 0.53
N ALA A 37 21.10 7.47 0.89
CA ALA A 37 20.82 6.12 0.41
C ALA A 37 19.39 5.64 0.76
N LYS A 38 18.92 5.89 1.99
CA LYS A 38 17.53 5.58 2.40
C LYS A 38 16.50 6.36 1.59
N CYS A 39 16.72 7.66 1.39
CA CYS A 39 15.85 8.51 0.60
C CYS A 39 15.75 8.02 -0.86
N ILE A 40 16.88 7.62 -1.44
CA ILE A 40 16.91 7.10 -2.81
C ILE A 40 16.17 5.76 -2.90
N VAL A 41 16.40 4.83 -1.97
CA VAL A 41 15.68 3.55 -1.92
C VAL A 41 14.18 3.76 -1.79
N ALA A 42 13.74 4.68 -0.92
CA ALA A 42 12.34 5.05 -0.76
C ALA A 42 11.76 5.67 -2.05
N PHE A 43 12.53 6.54 -2.71
CA PHE A 43 12.12 7.14 -3.98
C PHE A 43 11.97 6.09 -5.10
N ILE A 44 12.92 5.17 -5.21
CA ILE A 44 12.87 4.08 -6.20
C ILE A 44 11.62 3.21 -5.97
N GLN A 45 11.35 2.85 -4.71
CA GLN A 45 10.16 2.09 -4.34
C GLN A 45 8.87 2.83 -4.73
N PHE A 46 8.79 4.11 -4.38
CA PHE A 46 7.65 4.95 -4.76
C PHE A 46 7.48 5.01 -6.28
N TRP A 47 8.55 5.30 -7.02
CA TRP A 47 8.54 5.42 -8.48
C TRP A 47 8.10 4.13 -9.18
N GLN A 48 8.55 2.99 -8.67
CA GLN A 48 8.23 1.68 -9.23
C GLN A 48 6.75 1.33 -9.08
N TRP A 49 6.15 1.65 -7.94
CA TRP A 49 4.79 1.23 -7.60
C TRP A 49 3.73 2.32 -7.81
N TYR A 50 4.14 3.57 -7.96
CA TYR A 50 3.25 4.71 -8.18
C TYR A 50 2.28 4.48 -9.34
N GLY A 51 2.79 4.05 -10.51
CA GLY A 51 1.96 3.83 -11.70
C GLY A 51 0.89 2.74 -11.50
N TYR A 52 1.24 1.64 -10.84
CA TYR A 52 0.28 0.59 -10.51
C TYR A 52 -0.84 1.11 -9.59
N THR A 53 -0.46 1.76 -8.52
CA THR A 53 -1.44 2.33 -7.56
C THR A 53 -2.34 3.36 -8.23
N MET A 54 -1.80 4.19 -9.10
CA MET A 54 -2.55 5.18 -9.88
C MET A 54 -3.60 4.51 -10.78
N ILE A 55 -3.23 3.45 -11.53
CA ILE A 55 -4.16 2.72 -12.39
C ILE A 55 -5.30 2.10 -11.58
N VAL A 56 -5.00 1.50 -10.42
CA VAL A 56 -6.01 0.90 -9.55
C VAL A 56 -7.00 1.95 -9.03
N LEU A 57 -6.49 3.11 -8.61
CA LEU A 57 -7.35 4.21 -8.13
C LEU A 57 -8.19 4.81 -9.25
N ILE A 58 -7.63 5.03 -10.45
CA ILE A 58 -8.37 5.53 -11.61
C ILE A 58 -9.47 4.54 -11.99
N SER A 59 -9.18 3.24 -12.02
CA SER A 59 -10.20 2.21 -12.30
C SER A 59 -11.34 2.26 -11.27
N GLY A 60 -11.01 2.54 -10.00
CA GLY A 60 -12.02 2.74 -8.96
C GLY A 60 -12.88 3.98 -9.19
N ILE A 61 -12.29 5.10 -9.63
CA ILE A 61 -13.03 6.32 -9.95
C ILE A 61 -13.99 6.07 -11.12
N LEU A 62 -13.52 5.41 -12.16
CA LEU A 62 -14.34 5.09 -13.34
C LEU A 62 -15.49 4.12 -13.03
N GLY A 63 -15.41 3.39 -11.93
CA GLY A 63 -16.48 2.52 -11.45
C GLY A 63 -17.57 3.22 -10.63
N ILE A 64 -17.41 4.51 -10.30
CA ILE A 64 -18.43 5.30 -9.59
C ILE A 64 -19.54 5.67 -10.59
N SER A 65 -20.81 5.49 -10.18
CA SER A 65 -21.94 5.85 -11.04
C SER A 65 -21.91 7.35 -11.40
N PRO A 66 -22.00 7.70 -12.71
CA PRO A 66 -22.07 9.11 -13.14
C PRO A 66 -23.20 9.88 -12.51
N GLU A 67 -24.33 9.23 -12.20
CA GLU A 67 -25.51 9.83 -11.57
C GLU A 67 -25.18 10.53 -10.24
N LEU A 68 -24.18 10.02 -9.49
CA LEU A 68 -23.75 10.65 -8.24
C LEU A 68 -23.06 11.99 -8.48
N PHE A 69 -22.33 12.10 -9.58
CA PHE A 69 -21.67 13.36 -9.95
C PHE A 69 -22.68 14.36 -10.52
N GLU A 70 -23.62 13.90 -11.33
CA GLU A 70 -24.71 14.73 -11.86
C GLU A 70 -25.60 15.30 -10.73
N ALA A 71 -25.97 14.46 -9.75
CA ALA A 71 -26.71 14.92 -8.58
C ALA A 71 -25.94 15.98 -7.78
N ALA A 72 -24.66 15.74 -7.55
CA ALA A 72 -23.80 16.71 -6.84
C ALA A 72 -23.64 18.03 -7.63
N GLU A 73 -23.65 17.98 -8.96
CA GLU A 73 -23.56 19.15 -9.83
C GLU A 73 -24.89 19.97 -9.76
N ILE A 74 -26.03 19.30 -9.76
CA ILE A 74 -27.34 19.93 -9.55
C ILE A 74 -27.43 20.61 -8.20
N ASP A 75 -26.84 20.00 -7.16
CA ASP A 75 -26.73 20.56 -5.81
C ASP A 75 -25.72 21.72 -5.71
N GLY A 76 -25.05 22.08 -6.81
CA GLY A 76 -24.10 23.20 -6.87
C GLY A 76 -22.73 22.87 -6.27
N ALA A 77 -22.38 21.60 -6.11
CA ALA A 77 -21.09 21.19 -5.56
C ALA A 77 -19.93 21.52 -6.51
N SER A 78 -18.92 22.23 -5.99
CA SER A 78 -17.67 22.46 -6.73
C SER A 78 -16.91 21.14 -6.95
N GLY A 79 -15.98 21.11 -7.92
CA GLY A 79 -15.17 19.91 -8.21
C GLY A 79 -14.40 19.38 -7.00
N PHE A 80 -13.93 20.27 -6.11
CA PHE A 80 -13.30 19.87 -4.85
C PHE A 80 -14.30 19.23 -3.87
N GLN A 81 -15.52 19.74 -3.80
CA GLN A 81 -16.59 19.14 -2.99
C GLN A 81 -17.01 17.78 -3.55
N GLN A 82 -17.16 17.65 -4.86
CA GLN A 82 -17.41 16.36 -5.50
C GLN A 82 -16.31 15.34 -5.20
N PHE A 83 -15.03 15.76 -5.24
CA PHE A 83 -13.92 14.90 -4.86
C PHE A 83 -14.02 14.44 -3.40
N MET A 84 -14.26 15.36 -2.46
CA MET A 84 -14.27 15.06 -1.03
C MET A 84 -15.52 14.28 -0.57
N TYR A 85 -16.70 14.58 -1.15
CA TYR A 85 -17.96 13.99 -0.69
C TYR A 85 -18.50 12.87 -1.56
N VAL A 86 -18.08 12.79 -2.83
CA VAL A 86 -18.51 11.73 -3.75
C VAL A 86 -17.35 10.76 -4.02
N THR A 87 -16.23 11.25 -4.56
CA THR A 87 -15.13 10.38 -5.02
C THR A 87 -14.45 9.67 -3.86
N LEU A 88 -13.98 10.40 -2.87
CA LEU A 88 -13.19 9.86 -1.77
C LEU A 88 -13.93 8.81 -0.92
N PRO A 89 -15.22 9.02 -0.54
CA PRO A 89 -15.97 8.01 0.18
C PRO A 89 -16.23 6.73 -0.63
N ASN A 90 -16.51 6.84 -1.93
CA ASN A 90 -16.73 5.69 -2.81
C ASN A 90 -15.44 4.90 -3.08
N LEU A 91 -14.27 5.55 -3.08
CA LEU A 91 -12.97 4.90 -3.22
C LEU A 91 -12.45 4.26 -1.94
N LYS A 92 -13.07 4.47 -0.80
CA LYS A 92 -12.56 4.06 0.51
C LYS A 92 -12.12 2.59 0.57
N THR A 93 -12.89 1.68 -0.01
CA THR A 93 -12.58 0.25 -0.04
C THR A 93 -11.34 -0.05 -0.89
N ILE A 94 -11.22 0.60 -2.05
CA ILE A 94 -10.07 0.45 -2.95
C ILE A 94 -8.82 1.08 -2.32
N MET A 95 -8.96 2.25 -1.69
CA MET A 95 -7.87 2.89 -0.95
C MET A 95 -7.39 2.01 0.21
N LEU A 96 -8.29 1.37 0.95
CA LEU A 96 -7.94 0.43 2.00
C LEU A 96 -7.14 -0.76 1.44
N PHE A 97 -7.61 -1.33 0.35
CA PHE A 97 -6.91 -2.43 -0.33
C PHE A 97 -5.52 -2.02 -0.80
N THR A 98 -5.39 -0.87 -1.49
CA THR A 98 -4.11 -0.38 -1.98
C THR A 98 -3.15 -0.02 -0.84
N LEU A 99 -3.66 0.54 0.25
CA LEU A 99 -2.84 0.89 1.41
C LEU A 99 -2.31 -0.36 2.13
N VAL A 100 -3.16 -1.37 2.35
CA VAL A 100 -2.73 -2.64 2.98
C VAL A 100 -1.72 -3.37 2.10
N THR A 101 -1.97 -3.47 0.79
CA THR A 101 -1.04 -4.14 -0.14
C THR A 101 0.27 -3.38 -0.27
N SER A 102 0.25 -2.05 -0.29
CA SER A 102 1.46 -1.23 -0.30
C SER A 102 2.26 -1.34 1.00
N LEU A 103 1.59 -1.44 2.15
CA LEU A 103 2.23 -1.68 3.44
C LEU A 103 2.96 -3.04 3.46
N ILE A 104 2.27 -4.09 3.01
CA ILE A 104 2.86 -5.43 2.91
C ILE A 104 4.05 -5.43 1.95
N GLY A 105 3.90 -4.82 0.76
CA GLY A 105 4.95 -4.72 -0.25
C GLY A 105 6.16 -3.92 0.25
N GLY A 106 5.94 -2.80 0.94
CA GLY A 106 7.01 -1.98 1.51
C GLY A 106 7.79 -2.69 2.61
N LEU A 107 7.11 -3.41 3.51
CA LEU A 107 7.77 -4.19 4.57
C LEU A 107 8.54 -5.41 4.01
N ASN A 108 8.06 -6.00 2.92
CA ASN A 108 8.73 -7.11 2.22
C ASN A 108 9.72 -6.65 1.15
N MET A 109 10.03 -5.36 1.07
CA MET A 109 10.95 -4.83 0.07
C MET A 109 12.31 -5.51 0.15
N PHE A 110 12.71 -6.18 -0.94
CA PHE A 110 13.96 -6.94 -1.05
C PHE A 110 14.82 -6.47 -2.23
N ASP A 111 14.20 -6.38 -3.40
CA ASP A 111 14.92 -6.20 -4.68
C ASP A 111 15.70 -4.89 -4.73
N ILE A 112 15.08 -3.78 -4.31
CA ILE A 112 15.69 -2.46 -4.40
C ILE A 112 16.91 -2.36 -3.46
N PRO A 113 16.83 -2.65 -2.16
CA PRO A 113 17.98 -2.66 -1.26
C PRO A 113 19.08 -3.60 -1.73
N ARG A 114 18.71 -4.79 -2.22
CA ARG A 114 19.65 -5.79 -2.71
C ARG A 114 20.40 -5.32 -3.94
N LEU A 115 19.69 -4.83 -4.95
CA LEU A 115 20.27 -4.46 -6.24
C LEU A 115 20.93 -3.07 -6.22
N PHE A 116 20.47 -2.15 -5.37
CA PHE A 116 21.01 -0.80 -5.36
C PHE A 116 22.34 -0.70 -4.61
N LEU A 117 22.38 -1.06 -3.33
CA LEU A 117 23.56 -0.93 -2.47
C LEU A 117 23.84 -2.19 -1.63
N ASN A 118 23.16 -3.29 -1.90
CA ASN A 118 23.28 -4.53 -1.12
C ASN A 118 23.13 -4.31 0.40
N GLY A 119 22.16 -3.47 0.79
CA GLY A 119 21.91 -3.12 2.18
C GLY A 119 22.79 -2.00 2.74
N GLY A 120 23.82 -1.56 2.00
CA GLY A 120 24.75 -0.50 2.44
C GLY A 120 24.16 0.91 2.42
N PRO A 121 24.94 1.91 2.89
CA PRO A 121 26.16 1.81 3.70
C PRO A 121 25.83 1.42 5.15
N ASN A 122 26.72 0.69 5.81
CA ASN A 122 26.58 0.30 7.23
C ASN A 122 25.18 -0.27 7.58
N ASN A 123 24.62 -1.11 6.74
CA ASN A 123 23.26 -1.66 6.84
C ASN A 123 22.14 -0.60 6.82
N ALA A 124 22.41 0.62 6.37
CA ALA A 124 21.42 1.71 6.39
C ALA A 124 20.20 1.42 5.51
N THR A 125 20.37 0.69 4.41
CA THR A 125 19.27 0.30 3.51
C THR A 125 18.90 -1.19 3.66
N SER A 126 19.40 -1.88 4.68
CA SER A 126 19.04 -3.28 4.94
C SER A 126 17.60 -3.36 5.45
N THR A 127 16.79 -4.15 4.75
CA THR A 127 15.41 -4.46 5.13
C THR A 127 15.35 -5.82 5.84
N ALA A 128 14.23 -6.10 6.52
CA ALA A 128 14.02 -7.40 7.14
C ALA A 128 14.07 -8.54 6.11
N ALA A 129 13.51 -8.33 4.92
CA ALA A 129 13.55 -9.31 3.84
C ALA A 129 14.99 -9.57 3.35
N LEU A 130 15.79 -8.51 3.20
CA LEU A 130 17.21 -8.65 2.84
C LEU A 130 17.98 -9.36 3.94
N PHE A 131 17.77 -9.03 5.20
CA PHE A 131 18.39 -9.72 6.32
C PHE A 131 18.05 -11.22 6.33
N ILE A 132 16.78 -11.59 6.14
CA ILE A 132 16.35 -12.99 6.05
C ILE A 132 17.08 -13.72 4.93
N TYR A 133 17.15 -13.09 3.76
CA TYR A 133 17.85 -13.65 2.61
C TYR A 133 19.35 -13.85 2.90
N ASP A 134 19.99 -12.86 3.48
CA ASP A 134 21.43 -12.93 3.79
C ASP A 134 21.74 -14.02 4.82
N GLN A 135 20.90 -14.20 5.83
CA GLN A 135 21.05 -15.29 6.80
C GLN A 135 20.87 -16.67 6.16
N ALA A 136 19.94 -16.81 5.20
CA ALA A 136 19.65 -18.09 4.57
C ALA A 136 20.63 -18.46 3.44
N PHE A 137 21.02 -17.47 2.60
CA PHE A 137 21.62 -17.73 1.29
C PHE A 137 22.97 -17.03 1.04
N SER A 138 23.37 -16.05 1.82
CA SER A 138 24.61 -15.28 1.59
C SER A 138 25.81 -15.81 2.38
N GLY A 139 25.99 -17.14 2.43
CA GLY A 139 27.17 -17.79 2.97
C GLY A 139 27.10 -18.19 4.43
N SER A 140 26.18 -17.63 5.23
CA SER A 140 26.00 -18.01 6.64
C SER A 140 25.19 -19.30 6.81
N TYR A 141 24.30 -19.61 5.87
CA TYR A 141 23.37 -20.77 5.86
C TYR A 141 22.66 -21.02 7.20
N MET A 142 22.35 -19.91 7.91
CA MET A 142 21.69 -19.95 9.22
C MET A 142 20.17 -20.01 9.06
N TYR A 143 19.67 -21.11 8.52
CA TYR A 143 18.24 -21.29 8.21
C TYR A 143 17.33 -21.10 9.42
N ASN A 144 17.77 -21.50 10.62
CA ASN A 144 17.01 -21.28 11.87
C ASN A 144 16.82 -19.80 12.19
N ARG A 145 17.85 -18.98 12.00
CA ARG A 145 17.72 -17.51 12.20
C ARG A 145 16.84 -16.87 11.12
N ALA A 146 17.02 -17.28 9.86
CA ALA A 146 16.19 -16.81 8.77
C ALA A 146 14.71 -17.15 8.99
N SER A 147 14.42 -18.40 9.39
CA SER A 147 13.06 -18.85 9.69
C SER A 147 12.44 -18.11 10.87
N ALA A 148 13.20 -17.91 11.96
CA ALA A 148 12.73 -17.15 13.11
C ALA A 148 12.42 -15.69 12.74
N ALA A 149 13.32 -15.04 11.98
CA ALA A 149 13.12 -13.68 11.50
C ALA A 149 11.90 -13.57 10.57
N SER A 150 11.68 -14.55 9.68
CA SER A 150 10.52 -14.60 8.80
C SER A 150 9.21 -14.72 9.58
N MET A 151 9.16 -15.53 10.64
CA MET A 151 7.98 -15.67 11.48
C MET A 151 7.66 -14.39 12.25
N ILE A 152 8.70 -13.71 12.78
CA ILE A 152 8.54 -12.41 13.44
C ILE A 152 8.02 -11.36 12.44
N MET A 153 8.61 -11.31 11.25
CA MET A 153 8.20 -10.40 10.19
C MET A 153 6.75 -10.65 9.77
N PHE A 154 6.36 -11.92 9.58
CA PHE A 154 4.98 -12.29 9.30
C PHE A 154 4.02 -11.80 10.40
N ALA A 155 4.35 -12.01 11.67
CA ALA A 155 3.52 -11.55 12.78
C ALA A 155 3.37 -10.02 12.79
N ILE A 156 4.45 -9.27 12.57
CA ILE A 156 4.42 -7.80 12.47
C ILE A 156 3.52 -7.35 11.32
N ILE A 157 3.70 -7.92 10.13
CA ILE A 157 2.91 -7.59 8.95
C ILE A 157 1.43 -7.91 9.19
N ALA A 158 1.12 -9.07 9.76
CA ALA A 158 -0.25 -9.47 10.05
C ALA A 158 -0.93 -8.51 11.04
N VAL A 159 -0.24 -8.13 12.12
CA VAL A 159 -0.77 -7.18 13.11
C VAL A 159 -0.98 -5.80 12.49
N LEU A 160 0.01 -5.27 11.77
CA LEU A 160 -0.10 -3.96 11.13
C LEU A 160 -1.21 -3.94 10.06
N SER A 161 -1.28 -4.98 9.23
CA SER A 161 -2.33 -5.10 8.20
C SER A 161 -3.73 -5.20 8.82
N ALA A 162 -3.87 -6.00 9.88
CA ALA A 162 -5.12 -6.08 10.64
C ALA A 162 -5.49 -4.73 11.26
N PHE A 163 -4.54 -4.04 11.87
CA PHE A 163 -4.74 -2.71 12.46
C PHE A 163 -5.25 -1.72 11.42
N VAL A 164 -4.57 -1.60 10.27
CA VAL A 164 -4.96 -0.72 9.17
C VAL A 164 -6.34 -1.11 8.64
N PHE A 165 -6.59 -2.40 8.45
CA PHE A 165 -7.89 -2.91 7.99
C PHE A 165 -9.02 -2.52 8.95
N PHE A 166 -8.85 -2.74 10.26
CA PHE A 166 -9.88 -2.41 11.23
C PHE A 166 -10.08 -0.90 11.41
N MET A 167 -9.02 -0.10 11.29
CA MET A 167 -9.07 1.35 11.39
C MET A 167 -9.85 1.98 10.22
N LEU A 168 -9.64 1.47 9.00
CA LEU A 168 -10.22 2.03 7.78
C LEU A 168 -11.52 1.35 7.35
N ARG A 169 -11.86 0.20 7.96
CA ARG A 169 -13.08 -0.54 7.65
C ARG A 169 -14.32 0.30 7.90
N ASP A 170 -15.23 0.28 6.92
CA ASP A 170 -16.47 1.04 6.98
C ASP A 170 -17.44 0.47 8.04
N LYS A 171 -17.77 1.28 9.05
CA LYS A 171 -18.73 0.88 10.09
C LYS A 171 -20.15 0.83 9.54
N ASP A 172 -20.43 1.56 8.47
CA ASP A 172 -21.75 1.64 7.89
C ASP A 172 -22.10 0.41 7.04
N GLU A 173 -21.13 -0.14 6.30
CA GLU A 173 -21.31 -1.47 5.66
C GLU A 173 -21.59 -2.57 6.68
N ALA A 174 -20.90 -2.55 7.82
CA ALA A 174 -21.13 -3.53 8.87
C ALA A 174 -22.52 -3.42 9.51
N LYS A 175 -23.05 -2.19 9.64
CA LYS A 175 -24.42 -1.93 10.09
C LYS A 175 -25.44 -2.39 9.05
N LEU A 176 -25.22 -2.04 7.78
CA LEU A 176 -26.09 -2.42 6.68
C LEU A 176 -26.22 -3.95 6.56
N ARG A 177 -25.09 -4.67 6.61
CA ARG A 177 -25.10 -6.15 6.61
C ARG A 177 -25.84 -6.75 7.83
N LYS A 178 -25.78 -6.10 9.00
CA LYS A 178 -26.56 -6.53 10.16
C LYS A 178 -28.06 -6.33 9.93
N ILE A 179 -28.47 -5.19 9.38
CA ILE A 179 -29.86 -4.88 9.06
C ILE A 179 -30.40 -5.87 8.04
N ILE A 180 -29.68 -6.12 6.95
CA ILE A 180 -30.06 -7.09 5.92
C ILE A 180 -30.25 -8.48 6.53
N ARG A 181 -29.29 -8.96 7.35
CA ARG A 181 -29.41 -10.25 8.03
C ARG A 181 -30.59 -10.34 8.99
N GLN A 182 -30.95 -9.25 9.65
CA GLN A 182 -32.14 -9.20 10.51
C GLN A 182 -33.42 -9.26 9.69
N GLN A 183 -33.48 -8.55 8.58
CA GLN A 183 -34.62 -8.60 7.66
C GLN A 183 -34.81 -10.00 7.04
N GLU A 184 -33.72 -10.63 6.61
CA GLU A 184 -33.77 -12.02 6.10
C GLU A 184 -34.27 -13.02 7.15
N LYS A 185 -33.84 -12.87 8.41
CA LYS A 185 -34.30 -13.73 9.50
C LYS A 185 -35.79 -13.50 9.78
N ALA A 186 -36.23 -12.25 9.83
CA ALA A 186 -37.64 -11.90 10.05
C ALA A 186 -38.52 -12.44 8.90
N TYR A 187 -38.08 -12.29 7.65
CA TYR A 187 -38.76 -12.83 6.48
C TYR A 187 -38.89 -14.36 6.54
N LYS A 188 -37.81 -15.06 6.87
CA LYS A 188 -37.84 -16.52 7.04
C LYS A 188 -38.76 -16.99 8.16
N GLN A 189 -38.88 -16.23 9.24
CA GLN A 189 -39.82 -16.51 10.32
C GLN A 189 -41.27 -16.35 9.85
N GLN A 190 -41.57 -15.24 9.19
CA GLN A 190 -42.90 -14.99 8.65
C GLN A 190 -43.34 -16.07 7.62
N MET A 191 -42.41 -16.51 6.79
CA MET A 191 -42.71 -17.59 5.82
C MET A 191 -43.01 -18.92 6.55
N LYS A 192 -42.22 -19.27 7.59
CA LYS A 192 -42.50 -20.46 8.43
C LYS A 192 -43.86 -20.38 9.11
N GLU A 193 -44.23 -19.23 9.66
CA GLU A 193 -45.54 -19.03 10.31
C GLU A 193 -46.70 -19.16 9.29
N LYS A 194 -46.52 -18.63 8.07
CA LYS A 194 -47.50 -18.79 7.01
C LYS A 194 -47.65 -20.24 6.56
N GLU A 195 -46.55 -21.00 6.46
CA GLU A 195 -46.57 -22.41 6.13
C GLU A 195 -47.30 -23.23 7.21
N LEU A 196 -47.06 -22.92 8.49
CA LEU A 196 -47.74 -23.56 9.61
C LEU A 196 -49.23 -23.24 9.67
N MET A 197 -49.62 -22.01 9.32
CA MET A 197 -51.06 -21.62 9.30
C MET A 197 -51.78 -22.06 8.01
N GLY A 198 -51.04 -22.23 6.89
CA GLY A 198 -51.61 -22.68 5.62
C GLY A 198 -51.69 -24.21 5.44
N GLY A 199 -50.96 -25.00 6.25
CA GLY A 199 -50.96 -26.46 6.18
C GLY A 199 -52.06 -27.16 6.97
N GLY A 200 -53.05 -26.42 7.47
CA GLY A 200 -54.21 -26.91 8.25
C GLY A 200 -55.49 -27.00 7.46
N LYS A 201 -55.44 -27.42 6.17
CA LYS A 201 -56.65 -27.77 5.40
C LYS A 201 -56.49 -29.16 4.81
#